data_10970d610484cbd3de815dedbe73cd25
#
_entry.id   10970d610484cbd3de815dedbe73cd25
#
_cell.length_a   1.000
_cell.length_b   1.000
_cell.length_c   1.000
_cell.angle_alpha   90.00
_cell.angle_beta   90.00
_cell.angle_gamma   90.00
#
_symmetry.space_group_name_H-M   'P 1'
#
loop_
_entity.id
_entity.type
_entity.pdbx_description
1 polymer ?
#
loop_
_entity_poly.entity_id
_entity_poly.type
_entity_poly.pdbx_seq_one_letter_code
_entity_poly.pdbx_strand_id
1 'polypeptide(L)'
;VSVTFISAQDALARMAIPLGTPGGFSTIIDARSEDEHALDHLPHAVNWPSLNNEERIFVGTMYKQVGAFEAQKHGAAMVAANIARHIQRKVLELPKNWQPLIYCWRGGKRSGSLSLVLGQIGFKVNLIEGGYKAFRAAMVEDIPKRVAPLQFKVISGPTGSGKTRLLYALAAEGAQVLDLEDLACHRSSVLGHIPGQPQPSQKRFDTLVWQALRSFDPTRPVFVESESRKVGNLSVPESLMLAMRDSPCFELQLSLDERVALLMEDYNFFVDDQDLFCRRLDALVAIRGKAVVDAWKEQIHTGHIENVVRDLLVLHYDPTYASSMVRNFTQTGQATACVADNRHPDSLRQVAQALCQQVGA
;
A
#
# COMPACT_ATOMS: atom_id res chain seq x y z
N VAL A 1 -13.20 -2.96 36.84
CA VAL A 1 -12.34 -2.41 35.76
C VAL A 1 -12.49 -3.35 34.59
N SER A 2 -13.12 -2.90 33.50
CA SER A 2 -13.44 -3.78 32.37
C SER A 2 -12.44 -3.60 31.22
N VAL A 3 -11.18 -3.98 31.47
CA VAL A 3 -10.19 -4.15 30.40
C VAL A 3 -10.16 -5.63 30.06
N THR A 4 -10.48 -5.96 28.81
CA THR A 4 -10.42 -7.30 28.26
C THR A 4 -9.17 -7.43 27.39
N PHE A 5 -8.32 -8.39 27.69
CA PHE A 5 -7.21 -8.75 26.83
C PHE A 5 -7.74 -9.61 25.68
N ILE A 6 -7.32 -9.29 24.48
CA ILE A 6 -7.74 -9.99 23.27
C ILE A 6 -6.51 -10.42 22.46
N SER A 7 -6.52 -11.65 21.96
CA SER A 7 -5.45 -12.12 21.10
C SER A 7 -5.38 -11.34 19.78
N ALA A 8 -4.22 -11.35 19.12
CA ALA A 8 -4.09 -10.70 17.81
C ALA A 8 -5.02 -11.34 16.76
N GLN A 9 -5.19 -12.67 16.81
CA GLN A 9 -6.08 -13.42 15.92
C GLN A 9 -7.55 -13.03 16.12
N ASP A 10 -8.01 -12.95 17.37
CA ASP A 10 -9.38 -12.52 17.68
C ASP A 10 -9.60 -11.06 17.32
N ALA A 11 -8.60 -10.21 17.51
CA ALA A 11 -8.65 -8.81 17.06
C ALA A 11 -8.80 -8.72 15.54
N LEU A 12 -8.00 -9.50 14.78
CA LEU A 12 -8.13 -9.59 13.32
C LEU A 12 -9.52 -10.05 12.88
N ALA A 13 -10.05 -11.10 13.50
CA ALA A 13 -11.38 -11.63 13.19
C ALA A 13 -12.46 -10.56 13.46
N ARG A 14 -12.41 -9.91 14.62
CA ARG A 14 -13.40 -8.90 15.00
C ARG A 14 -13.28 -7.60 14.20
N MET A 15 -12.10 -7.26 13.68
CA MET A 15 -11.91 -6.14 12.74
C MET A 15 -12.54 -6.36 11.36
N ALA A 16 -13.07 -7.55 11.07
CA ALA A 16 -13.90 -7.77 9.88
C ALA A 16 -15.30 -7.14 10.02
N ILE A 17 -15.73 -6.88 11.25
CA ILE A 17 -17.00 -6.23 11.53
C ILE A 17 -16.78 -4.70 11.44
N PRO A 18 -17.64 -3.95 10.72
CA PRO A 18 -17.48 -2.51 10.58
C PRO A 18 -17.42 -1.78 11.94
N LEU A 19 -16.58 -0.76 12.01
CA LEU A 19 -16.45 0.04 13.23
C LEU A 19 -17.78 0.69 13.63
N GLY A 20 -18.05 0.73 14.93
CA GLY A 20 -19.27 1.32 15.48
C GLY A 20 -20.53 0.45 15.38
N THR A 21 -20.43 -0.73 14.75
CA THR A 21 -21.56 -1.66 14.66
C THR A 21 -21.54 -2.71 15.77
N PRO A 22 -22.69 -3.35 16.10
CA PRO A 22 -22.73 -4.41 17.10
C PRO A 22 -21.75 -5.55 16.80
N GLY A 23 -20.94 -5.91 17.81
CA GLY A 23 -19.92 -6.94 17.68
C GLY A 23 -18.56 -6.41 17.21
N GLY A 24 -18.49 -5.27 16.51
CA GLY A 24 -17.24 -4.60 16.12
C GLY A 24 -16.62 -3.78 17.25
N PHE A 25 -15.50 -3.13 16.98
CA PHE A 25 -14.93 -2.11 17.83
C PHE A 25 -15.55 -0.74 17.51
N SER A 26 -15.70 0.13 18.50
CA SER A 26 -16.16 1.50 18.23
C SER A 26 -15.04 2.35 17.60
N THR A 27 -13.79 2.13 18.03
CA THR A 27 -12.61 2.86 17.57
C THR A 27 -11.39 1.98 17.79
N ILE A 28 -10.40 2.08 16.92
CA ILE A 28 -9.09 1.44 17.08
C ILE A 28 -8.08 2.54 17.43
N ILE A 29 -7.37 2.41 18.54
CA ILE A 29 -6.49 3.42 19.09
C ILE A 29 -5.05 2.91 19.11
N ASP A 30 -4.17 3.62 18.41
CA ASP A 30 -2.73 3.44 18.48
C ASP A 30 -2.15 4.37 19.55
N ALA A 31 -1.68 3.79 20.64
CA ALA A 31 -1.04 4.51 21.74
C ALA A 31 0.47 4.69 21.56
N ARG A 32 1.01 4.37 20.38
CA ARG A 32 2.41 4.64 20.01
C ARG A 32 2.60 6.10 19.62
N SER A 33 3.86 6.53 19.47
CA SER A 33 4.17 7.87 19.00
C SER A 33 3.74 8.09 17.53
N GLU A 34 3.71 9.35 17.10
CA GLU A 34 3.27 9.75 15.77
C GLU A 34 4.10 9.10 14.67
N ASP A 35 5.44 9.05 14.81
CA ASP A 35 6.31 8.41 13.82
C ASP A 35 6.11 6.90 13.75
N GLU A 36 5.87 6.23 14.91
CA GLU A 36 5.55 4.80 14.92
C GLU A 36 4.23 4.54 14.19
N HIS A 37 3.24 5.41 14.36
CA HIS A 37 1.94 5.34 13.68
C HIS A 37 2.08 5.62 12.18
N ALA A 38 2.81 6.65 11.80
CA ALA A 38 3.03 7.01 10.40
C ALA A 38 3.76 5.90 9.62
N LEU A 39 4.70 5.21 10.28
CA LEU A 39 5.44 4.12 9.67
C LEU A 39 4.53 2.93 9.27
N ASP A 40 3.61 2.54 10.13
CA ASP A 40 2.54 1.57 9.90
C ASP A 40 1.60 1.52 11.11
N HIS A 41 0.32 1.25 10.88
CA HIS A 41 -0.70 1.12 11.92
C HIS A 41 -1.80 0.14 11.49
N LEU A 42 -2.61 -0.31 12.46
CA LEU A 42 -3.78 -1.13 12.16
C LEU A 42 -4.78 -0.34 11.30
N PRO A 43 -5.48 -0.98 10.35
CA PRO A 43 -6.51 -0.32 9.55
C PRO A 43 -7.47 0.50 10.41
N HIS A 44 -7.75 1.72 9.97
CA HIS A 44 -8.64 2.68 10.65
C HIS A 44 -8.20 3.11 12.06
N ALA A 45 -6.97 2.81 12.48
CA ALA A 45 -6.48 3.25 13.78
C ALA A 45 -6.28 4.76 13.81
N VAL A 46 -6.77 5.39 14.90
CA VAL A 46 -6.47 6.78 15.22
C VAL A 46 -5.30 6.84 16.20
N ASN A 47 -4.43 7.82 16.03
CA ASN A 47 -3.28 7.97 16.91
C ASN A 47 -3.63 8.77 18.17
N TRP A 48 -3.47 8.12 19.34
CA TRP A 48 -3.56 8.75 20.67
C TRP A 48 -2.28 8.44 21.44
N PRO A 49 -1.19 9.14 21.14
CA PRO A 49 0.12 8.81 21.69
C PRO A 49 0.12 8.94 23.22
N SER A 50 0.51 7.86 23.88
CA SER A 50 0.80 7.90 25.33
C SER A 50 2.11 8.64 25.62
N LEU A 51 3.03 8.63 24.67
CA LEU A 51 4.22 9.48 24.59
C LEU A 51 4.32 9.95 23.15
N ASN A 52 4.46 11.26 22.92
CA ASN A 52 4.75 11.82 21.61
C ASN A 52 6.20 11.47 21.15
N ASN A 53 6.60 11.86 19.95
CA ASN A 53 7.92 11.54 19.42
C ASN A 53 9.05 12.04 20.31
N GLU A 54 8.99 13.29 20.77
CA GLU A 54 10.03 13.90 21.61
C GLU A 54 10.10 13.24 22.99
N GLU A 55 8.96 13.06 23.63
CA GLU A 55 8.84 12.38 24.93
C GLU A 55 9.36 10.93 24.85
N ARG A 56 9.04 10.22 23.77
CA ARG A 56 9.52 8.86 23.55
C ARG A 56 11.04 8.79 23.39
N ILE A 57 11.64 9.74 22.67
CA ILE A 57 13.10 9.87 22.51
C ILE A 57 13.72 10.19 23.85
N PHE A 58 13.18 11.16 24.59
CA PHE A 58 13.66 11.56 25.91
C PHE A 58 13.68 10.39 26.89
N VAL A 59 12.53 9.71 27.06
CA VAL A 59 12.40 8.56 27.98
C VAL A 59 13.32 7.42 27.54
N GLY A 60 13.43 7.16 26.22
CA GLY A 60 14.31 6.12 25.68
C GLY A 60 15.80 6.40 25.90
N THR A 61 16.21 7.65 25.80
CA THR A 61 17.59 8.10 26.07
C THR A 61 17.90 7.99 27.56
N MET A 62 17.00 8.47 28.41
CA MET A 62 17.12 8.35 29.87
C MET A 62 17.23 6.89 30.31
N TYR A 63 16.45 6.00 29.71
CA TYR A 63 16.52 4.56 30.01
C TYR A 63 17.91 3.97 29.77
N LYS A 64 18.57 4.39 28.69
CA LYS A 64 19.92 3.91 28.34
C LYS A 64 21.05 4.57 29.12
N GLN A 65 20.91 5.86 29.42
CA GLN A 65 22.02 6.67 29.97
C GLN A 65 21.96 6.83 31.49
N VAL A 66 20.76 6.86 32.08
CA VAL A 66 20.56 7.12 33.52
C VAL A 66 20.09 5.86 34.24
N GLY A 67 19.06 5.18 33.69
CA GLY A 67 18.55 3.96 34.25
C GLY A 67 17.04 3.79 34.11
N ALA A 68 16.60 2.53 34.26
CA ALA A 68 15.21 2.14 34.03
C ALA A 68 14.23 2.83 34.98
N PHE A 69 14.58 2.97 36.27
CA PHE A 69 13.68 3.53 37.27
C PHE A 69 13.42 5.02 37.05
N GLU A 70 14.45 5.81 36.77
CA GLU A 70 14.32 7.23 36.47
C GLU A 70 13.51 7.47 35.18
N ALA A 71 13.81 6.73 34.12
CA ALA A 71 13.07 6.77 32.89
C ALA A 71 11.58 6.42 33.09
N GLN A 72 11.28 5.46 33.98
CA GLN A 72 9.90 5.09 34.32
C GLN A 72 9.14 6.18 35.06
N LYS A 73 9.79 6.88 36.00
CA LYS A 73 9.16 8.00 36.73
C LYS A 73 8.78 9.14 35.77
N HIS A 74 9.73 9.59 34.97
CA HIS A 74 9.49 10.63 33.99
C HIS A 74 8.48 10.21 32.93
N GLY A 75 8.59 9.00 32.38
CA GLY A 75 7.65 8.45 31.41
C GLY A 75 6.24 8.34 31.98
N ALA A 76 6.07 7.93 33.24
CA ALA A 76 4.75 7.85 33.86
C ALA A 76 4.08 9.22 33.99
N ALA A 77 4.83 10.27 34.36
CA ALA A 77 4.31 11.63 34.46
C ALA A 77 3.82 12.14 33.08
N MET A 78 4.63 11.93 32.02
CA MET A 78 4.27 12.32 30.65
C MET A 78 3.05 11.54 30.14
N VAL A 79 3.02 10.23 30.34
CA VAL A 79 1.88 9.37 29.96
C VAL A 79 0.60 9.82 30.66
N ALA A 80 0.63 10.12 31.96
CA ALA A 80 -0.54 10.60 32.70
C ALA A 80 -1.06 11.93 32.15
N ALA A 81 -0.17 12.88 31.84
CA ALA A 81 -0.54 14.16 31.24
C ALA A 81 -1.17 13.99 29.85
N ASN A 82 -0.61 13.10 29.02
CA ASN A 82 -1.15 12.83 27.68
C ASN A 82 -2.51 12.14 27.74
N ILE A 83 -2.70 11.18 28.66
CA ILE A 83 -4.01 10.53 28.88
C ILE A 83 -5.06 11.57 29.30
N ALA A 84 -4.74 12.47 30.25
CA ALA A 84 -5.64 13.54 30.65
C ALA A 84 -6.05 14.42 29.46
N ARG A 85 -5.10 14.81 28.60
CA ARG A 85 -5.37 15.57 27.36
C ARG A 85 -6.26 14.81 26.38
N HIS A 86 -6.04 13.52 26.19
CA HIS A 86 -6.88 12.69 25.32
C HIS A 86 -8.32 12.61 25.86
N ILE A 87 -8.49 12.42 27.17
CA ILE A 87 -9.81 12.37 27.81
C ILE A 87 -10.55 13.70 27.59
N GLN A 88 -9.90 14.81 27.90
CA GLN A 88 -10.49 16.14 27.74
C GLN A 88 -10.93 16.46 26.31
N ARG A 89 -10.14 16.03 25.32
CA ARG A 89 -10.37 16.42 23.94
C ARG A 89 -11.23 15.44 23.14
N LYS A 90 -11.29 14.16 23.54
CA LYS A 90 -11.81 13.10 22.67
C LYS A 90 -12.78 12.12 23.35
N VAL A 91 -12.90 12.15 24.68
CA VAL A 91 -13.64 11.12 25.41
C VAL A 91 -14.92 11.64 26.06
N LEU A 92 -14.96 12.92 26.46
CA LEU A 92 -16.07 13.47 27.25
C LEU A 92 -17.45 13.31 26.60
N GLU A 93 -17.51 13.36 25.26
CA GLU A 93 -18.75 13.24 24.49
C GLU A 93 -19.07 11.79 24.08
N LEU A 94 -18.21 10.81 24.44
CA LEU A 94 -18.41 9.43 24.00
C LEU A 94 -19.48 8.73 24.85
N PRO A 95 -20.37 7.92 24.20
CA PRO A 95 -21.43 7.21 24.90
C PRO A 95 -20.89 6.05 25.74
N LYS A 96 -21.59 5.68 26.81
CA LYS A 96 -21.19 4.61 27.75
C LYS A 96 -20.90 3.26 27.07
N ASN A 97 -21.56 2.98 25.97
CA ASN A 97 -21.39 1.75 25.20
C ASN A 97 -20.21 1.78 24.21
N TRP A 98 -19.40 2.85 24.19
CA TRP A 98 -18.18 2.92 23.40
C TRP A 98 -17.18 1.84 23.83
N GLN A 99 -16.68 1.07 22.85
CA GLN A 99 -15.81 -0.09 23.08
C GLN A 99 -14.56 0.01 22.19
N PRO A 100 -13.51 0.69 22.63
CA PRO A 100 -12.29 0.81 21.86
C PRO A 100 -11.45 -0.46 21.87
N LEU A 101 -10.68 -0.66 20.78
CA LEU A 101 -9.51 -1.53 20.73
C LEU A 101 -8.27 -0.65 20.89
N ILE A 102 -7.41 -0.96 21.86
CA ILE A 102 -6.19 -0.18 22.12
C ILE A 102 -4.97 -1.07 21.97
N TYR A 103 -3.91 -0.51 21.43
CA TYR A 103 -2.62 -1.20 21.33
C TYR A 103 -1.44 -0.22 21.45
N CYS A 104 -0.27 -0.76 21.79
CA CYS A 104 1.03 -0.12 21.60
C CYS A 104 2.00 -1.12 20.98
N TRP A 105 3.30 -0.92 21.09
CA TRP A 105 4.28 -1.79 20.42
C TRP A 105 4.20 -3.26 20.81
N ARG A 106 4.09 -3.56 22.13
CA ARG A 106 4.04 -4.93 22.69
C ARG A 106 2.94 -5.15 23.72
N GLY A 107 1.91 -4.31 23.74
CA GLY A 107 0.84 -4.41 24.75
C GLY A 107 1.29 -4.07 26.17
N GLY A 108 2.33 -3.24 26.31
CA GLY A 108 2.93 -2.88 27.62
C GLY A 108 2.32 -1.60 28.22
N LYS A 109 3.16 -0.89 29.01
CA LYS A 109 2.75 0.24 29.87
C LYS A 109 2.02 1.35 29.13
N ARG A 110 2.36 1.69 27.87
CA ARG A 110 1.75 2.79 27.13
C ARG A 110 0.24 2.56 26.88
N SER A 111 -0.10 1.45 26.25
CA SER A 111 -1.52 1.09 26.03
C SER A 111 -2.21 0.65 27.30
N GLY A 112 -1.50 -0.03 28.21
CA GLY A 112 -2.06 -0.49 29.49
C GLY A 112 -2.52 0.67 30.39
N SER A 113 -1.73 1.75 30.50
CA SER A 113 -2.11 2.93 31.29
C SER A 113 -3.35 3.62 30.74
N LEU A 114 -3.42 3.82 29.42
CA LEU A 114 -4.59 4.40 28.77
C LEU A 114 -5.83 3.50 28.97
N SER A 115 -5.68 2.20 28.77
CA SER A 115 -6.76 1.22 28.95
C SER A 115 -7.27 1.17 30.39
N LEU A 116 -6.37 1.25 31.38
CA LEU A 116 -6.72 1.26 32.79
C LEU A 116 -7.61 2.46 33.13
N VAL A 117 -7.20 3.66 32.72
CA VAL A 117 -7.96 4.90 33.03
C VAL A 117 -9.33 4.88 32.35
N LEU A 118 -9.40 4.51 31.06
CA LEU A 118 -10.68 4.40 30.34
C LEU A 118 -11.58 3.32 30.92
N GLY A 119 -11.01 2.19 31.37
CA GLY A 119 -11.76 1.14 32.08
C GLY A 119 -12.27 1.59 33.44
N GLN A 120 -11.54 2.44 34.18
CA GLN A 120 -12.00 3.04 35.45
C GLN A 120 -13.14 4.05 35.26
N ILE A 121 -13.18 4.75 34.13
CA ILE A 121 -14.32 5.59 33.73
C ILE A 121 -15.58 4.74 33.50
N GLY A 122 -15.42 3.45 33.14
CA GLY A 122 -16.53 2.53 32.94
C GLY A 122 -16.70 2.04 31.50
N PHE A 123 -15.78 2.37 30.61
CA PHE A 123 -15.79 1.84 29.23
C PHE A 123 -15.32 0.38 29.17
N LYS A 124 -15.85 -0.39 28.22
CA LYS A 124 -15.39 -1.75 27.92
C LYS A 124 -14.20 -1.69 26.96
N VAL A 125 -13.01 -1.66 27.49
CA VAL A 125 -11.78 -1.51 26.71
C VAL A 125 -11.24 -2.88 26.29
N ASN A 126 -10.87 -3.03 25.01
CA ASN A 126 -10.16 -4.18 24.50
C ASN A 126 -8.68 -3.81 24.29
N LEU A 127 -7.77 -4.63 24.80
CA LEU A 127 -6.32 -4.41 24.71
C LEU A 127 -5.67 -5.58 23.99
N ILE A 128 -4.93 -5.33 22.89
CA ILE A 128 -4.26 -6.39 22.13
C ILE A 128 -3.09 -6.95 22.92
N GLU A 129 -3.11 -8.25 23.20
CA GLU A 129 -1.98 -8.98 23.76
C GLU A 129 -0.80 -8.97 22.77
N GLY A 130 0.39 -8.65 23.27
CA GLY A 130 1.57 -8.48 22.41
C GLY A 130 1.54 -7.26 21.49
N GLY A 131 0.44 -6.49 21.47
CA GLY A 131 0.28 -5.22 20.77
C GLY A 131 0.48 -5.31 19.26
N TYR A 132 1.00 -4.22 18.66
CA TYR A 132 1.28 -4.13 17.23
C TYR A 132 2.18 -5.27 16.71
N LYS A 133 3.18 -5.69 17.51
CA LYS A 133 4.08 -6.76 17.08
C LYS A 133 3.34 -8.09 16.87
N ALA A 134 2.44 -8.45 17.80
CA ALA A 134 1.63 -9.66 17.67
C ALA A 134 0.62 -9.54 16.54
N PHE A 135 -0.06 -8.38 16.43
CA PHE A 135 -0.96 -8.10 15.31
C PHE A 135 -0.25 -8.28 13.96
N ARG A 136 0.92 -7.67 13.79
CA ARG A 136 1.66 -7.77 12.54
C ARG A 136 2.06 -9.22 12.20
N ALA A 137 2.49 -10.00 13.17
CA ALA A 137 2.80 -11.41 12.96
C ALA A 137 1.55 -12.17 12.48
N ALA A 138 0.43 -12.01 13.17
CA ALA A 138 -0.85 -12.65 12.80
C ALA A 138 -1.34 -12.21 11.41
N MET A 139 -1.19 -10.91 11.08
CA MET A 139 -1.54 -10.37 9.76
C MET A 139 -0.70 -10.99 8.63
N VAL A 140 0.63 -11.08 8.82
CA VAL A 140 1.53 -11.69 7.82
C VAL A 140 1.18 -13.17 7.60
N GLU A 141 0.86 -13.91 8.67
CA GLU A 141 0.39 -15.29 8.59
C GLU A 141 -1.00 -15.43 7.95
N ASP A 142 -1.84 -14.39 7.99
CA ASP A 142 -3.17 -14.37 7.38
C ASP A 142 -3.12 -14.11 5.87
N ILE A 143 -2.10 -13.39 5.35
CA ILE A 143 -1.99 -13.06 3.91
C ILE A 143 -2.13 -14.30 3.02
N PRO A 144 -1.38 -15.38 3.19
CA PRO A 144 -1.53 -16.58 2.36
C PRO A 144 -2.94 -17.19 2.42
N LYS A 145 -3.61 -17.12 3.57
CA LYS A 145 -4.97 -17.63 3.76
C LYS A 145 -6.00 -16.79 3.01
N ARG A 146 -5.74 -15.47 2.84
CA ARG A 146 -6.59 -14.57 2.04
C ARG A 146 -6.35 -14.74 0.56
N VAL A 147 -5.12 -15.00 0.15
CA VAL A 147 -4.75 -15.24 -1.26
C VAL A 147 -5.33 -16.55 -1.78
N ALA A 148 -5.25 -17.62 -0.99
CA ALA A 148 -5.56 -18.98 -1.45
C ALA A 148 -6.97 -19.16 -2.09
N PRO A 149 -8.06 -18.55 -1.61
CA PRO A 149 -9.38 -18.71 -2.22
C PRO A 149 -9.65 -17.79 -3.40
N LEU A 150 -8.77 -16.79 -3.68
CA LEU A 150 -9.00 -15.79 -4.70
C LEU A 150 -8.58 -16.27 -6.10
N GLN A 151 -9.35 -15.87 -7.10
CA GLN A 151 -9.07 -16.14 -8.51
C GLN A 151 -8.56 -14.86 -9.18
N PHE A 152 -7.25 -14.77 -9.41
CA PHE A 152 -6.67 -13.61 -10.06
C PHE A 152 -6.81 -13.66 -11.58
N LYS A 153 -6.94 -12.48 -12.18
CA LYS A 153 -6.89 -12.21 -13.62
C LYS A 153 -5.82 -11.14 -13.84
N VAL A 154 -4.72 -11.53 -14.46
CA VAL A 154 -3.55 -10.65 -14.59
C VAL A 154 -3.67 -9.79 -15.83
N ILE A 155 -3.77 -8.49 -15.65
CA ILE A 155 -3.67 -7.51 -16.74
C ILE A 155 -2.20 -7.31 -17.06
N SER A 156 -1.80 -7.80 -18.21
CA SER A 156 -0.46 -7.64 -18.76
C SER A 156 -0.45 -6.63 -19.91
N GLY A 157 0.72 -6.23 -20.35
CA GLY A 157 0.90 -5.27 -21.44
C GLY A 157 2.15 -4.42 -21.21
N PRO A 158 2.86 -4.02 -22.27
CA PRO A 158 4.10 -3.28 -22.17
C PRO A 158 3.91 -1.91 -21.47
N THR A 159 5.01 -1.27 -21.14
CA THR A 159 4.99 0.07 -20.51
C THR A 159 4.19 1.06 -21.38
N GLY A 160 3.33 1.85 -20.76
CA GLY A 160 2.46 2.81 -21.43
C GLY A 160 1.23 2.21 -22.12
N SER A 161 0.95 0.90 -22.00
CA SER A 161 -0.25 0.30 -22.60
C SER A 161 -1.56 0.71 -21.91
N GLY A 162 -1.52 1.37 -20.74
CA GLY A 162 -2.71 1.84 -20.05
C GLY A 162 -3.29 0.84 -19.04
N LYS A 163 -2.50 -0.11 -18.54
CA LYS A 163 -2.94 -1.11 -17.54
C LYS A 163 -3.64 -0.50 -16.34
N THR A 164 -3.03 0.49 -15.71
CA THR A 164 -3.60 1.18 -14.55
C THR A 164 -4.92 1.88 -14.89
N ARG A 165 -5.00 2.54 -16.06
CA ARG A 165 -6.28 3.13 -16.54
C ARG A 165 -7.34 2.06 -16.82
N LEU A 166 -6.95 0.88 -17.33
CA LEU A 166 -7.85 -0.26 -17.50
C LEU A 166 -8.32 -0.80 -16.15
N LEU A 167 -7.44 -0.89 -15.13
CA LEU A 167 -7.84 -1.29 -13.78
C LEU A 167 -8.89 -0.33 -13.19
N TYR A 168 -8.72 0.98 -13.40
CA TYR A 168 -9.73 1.96 -12.98
C TYR A 168 -11.06 1.80 -13.73
N ALA A 169 -11.00 1.51 -15.03
CA ALA A 169 -12.20 1.23 -15.82
C ALA A 169 -12.92 -0.05 -15.35
N LEU A 170 -12.17 -1.11 -15.04
CA LEU A 170 -12.71 -2.36 -14.47
C LEU A 170 -13.36 -2.11 -13.10
N ALA A 171 -12.73 -1.33 -12.23
CA ALA A 171 -13.30 -0.95 -10.94
C ALA A 171 -14.58 -0.14 -11.09
N ALA A 172 -14.64 0.76 -12.08
CA ALA A 172 -15.85 1.55 -12.40
C ALA A 172 -17.01 0.69 -12.92
N GLU A 173 -16.72 -0.42 -13.59
CA GLU A 173 -17.71 -1.44 -14.00
C GLU A 173 -18.07 -2.42 -12.86
N GLY A 174 -17.54 -2.23 -11.64
CA GLY A 174 -17.83 -3.01 -10.44
C GLY A 174 -16.98 -4.26 -10.25
N ALA A 175 -15.93 -4.45 -11.05
CA ALA A 175 -14.99 -5.56 -10.86
C ALA A 175 -14.11 -5.36 -9.61
N GLN A 176 -13.63 -6.46 -9.04
CA GLN A 176 -12.63 -6.43 -7.96
C GLN A 176 -11.24 -6.18 -8.54
N VAL A 177 -10.56 -5.19 -8.02
CA VAL A 177 -9.24 -4.74 -8.51
C VAL A 177 -8.25 -4.65 -7.37
N LEU A 178 -7.05 -5.21 -7.58
CA LEU A 178 -5.90 -5.02 -6.70
C LEU A 178 -4.84 -4.20 -7.46
N ASP A 179 -4.77 -2.91 -7.16
CA ASP A 179 -3.79 -1.99 -7.73
C ASP A 179 -2.56 -1.91 -6.83
N LEU A 180 -1.51 -2.66 -7.17
CA LEU A 180 -0.27 -2.72 -6.39
C LEU A 180 0.59 -1.46 -6.56
N GLU A 181 0.51 -0.77 -7.70
CA GLU A 181 1.20 0.48 -7.95
C GLU A 181 0.63 1.61 -7.09
N ASP A 182 -0.71 1.70 -7.00
CA ASP A 182 -1.38 2.68 -6.14
C ASP A 182 -1.04 2.43 -4.67
N LEU A 183 -1.16 1.19 -4.19
CA LEU A 183 -0.80 0.83 -2.81
C LEU A 183 0.66 1.10 -2.47
N ALA A 184 1.55 1.05 -3.46
CA ALA A 184 2.97 1.34 -3.33
C ALA A 184 3.33 2.82 -3.53
N CYS A 185 2.39 3.67 -3.95
CA CYS A 185 2.64 5.04 -4.41
C CYS A 185 3.80 5.09 -5.42
N HIS A 186 3.82 4.17 -6.41
CA HIS A 186 4.91 4.02 -7.35
C HIS A 186 4.45 3.38 -8.66
N ARG A 187 4.89 3.89 -9.78
CA ARG A 187 4.71 3.26 -11.10
C ARG A 187 5.90 2.35 -11.35
N SER A 188 5.69 1.08 -11.50
CA SER A 188 6.70 0.00 -11.50
C SER A 188 7.78 0.10 -12.57
N SER A 189 8.42 1.24 -12.72
CA SER A 189 9.52 1.47 -13.65
C SER A 189 10.71 2.14 -12.95
N VAL A 190 11.88 2.15 -13.60
CA VAL A 190 13.06 2.91 -13.13
C VAL A 190 12.72 4.40 -12.97
N LEU A 191 11.80 4.91 -13.76
CA LEU A 191 11.31 6.29 -13.74
C LEU A 191 10.01 6.46 -12.93
N GLY A 192 9.53 5.40 -12.27
CA GLY A 192 8.18 5.30 -11.68
C GLY A 192 7.97 6.04 -10.36
N HIS A 193 8.98 6.73 -9.82
CA HIS A 193 8.83 7.54 -8.62
C HIS A 193 7.95 8.77 -8.88
N ILE A 194 6.88 8.92 -8.10
CA ILE A 194 5.93 10.04 -8.23
C ILE A 194 6.43 11.22 -7.37
N PRO A 195 6.67 12.40 -7.94
CA PRO A 195 7.11 13.56 -7.18
C PRO A 195 6.11 13.93 -6.06
N GLY A 196 6.62 14.20 -4.86
CA GLY A 196 5.79 14.56 -3.71
C GLY A 196 5.03 13.40 -3.05
N GLN A 197 5.09 12.18 -3.59
CA GLN A 197 4.45 10.99 -3.03
C GLN A 197 5.50 9.92 -2.70
N PRO A 198 6.08 9.92 -1.49
CA PRO A 198 7.05 8.91 -1.10
C PRO A 198 6.36 7.54 -0.97
N GLN A 199 7.08 6.48 -1.33
CA GLN A 199 6.61 5.13 -1.08
C GLN A 199 6.36 4.90 0.42
N PRO A 200 5.32 4.16 0.79
CA PRO A 200 5.11 3.76 2.18
C PRO A 200 6.26 2.86 2.67
N SER A 201 6.32 2.61 3.97
CA SER A 201 7.20 1.58 4.49
C SER A 201 6.76 0.20 3.98
N GLN A 202 7.67 -0.78 3.93
CA GLN A 202 7.31 -2.17 3.61
C GLN A 202 6.19 -2.69 4.53
N LYS A 203 6.22 -2.31 5.82
CA LYS A 203 5.18 -2.71 6.77
C LYS A 203 3.82 -2.15 6.40
N ARG A 204 3.78 -0.89 6.03
CA ARG A 204 2.55 -0.23 5.60
C ARG A 204 2.01 -0.81 4.31
N PHE A 205 2.88 -1.08 3.34
CA PHE A 205 2.51 -1.73 2.09
C PHE A 205 1.89 -3.11 2.34
N ASP A 206 2.52 -3.96 3.16
CA ASP A 206 1.96 -5.28 3.51
C ASP A 206 0.58 -5.14 4.19
N THR A 207 0.42 -4.14 5.08
CA THR A 207 -0.87 -3.87 5.74
C THR A 207 -1.94 -3.44 4.74
N LEU A 208 -1.60 -2.59 3.76
CA LEU A 208 -2.51 -2.15 2.71
C LEU A 208 -2.91 -3.31 1.78
N VAL A 209 -1.95 -4.12 1.36
CA VAL A 209 -2.20 -5.33 0.56
C VAL A 209 -3.12 -6.29 1.32
N TRP A 210 -2.82 -6.59 2.59
CA TRP A 210 -3.66 -7.44 3.41
C TRP A 210 -5.08 -6.89 3.57
N GLN A 211 -5.24 -5.57 3.75
CA GLN A 211 -6.54 -4.92 3.86
C GLN A 211 -7.32 -5.05 2.55
N ALA A 212 -6.70 -4.86 1.39
CA ALA A 212 -7.32 -5.06 0.09
C ALA A 212 -7.77 -6.51 -0.11
N LEU A 213 -6.90 -7.50 0.18
CA LEU A 213 -7.22 -8.91 0.06
C LEU A 213 -8.43 -9.34 0.92
N ARG A 214 -8.63 -8.72 2.07
CA ARG A 214 -9.79 -8.99 2.95
C ARG A 214 -11.10 -8.44 2.43
N SER A 215 -11.09 -7.44 1.59
CA SER A 215 -12.30 -6.82 1.04
C SER A 215 -12.87 -7.60 -0.15
N PHE A 216 -12.12 -8.53 -0.72
CA PHE A 216 -12.54 -9.27 -1.90
C PHE A 216 -13.47 -10.44 -1.57
N ASP A 217 -14.48 -10.61 -2.41
CA ASP A 217 -15.35 -11.78 -2.44
C ASP A 217 -14.64 -12.91 -3.22
N PRO A 218 -14.36 -14.06 -2.58
CA PRO A 218 -13.65 -15.17 -3.24
C PRO A 218 -14.44 -15.85 -4.36
N THR A 219 -15.74 -15.58 -4.47
CA THR A 219 -16.58 -16.12 -5.55
C THR A 219 -16.44 -15.31 -6.85
N ARG A 220 -15.83 -14.15 -6.80
CA ARG A 220 -15.64 -13.24 -7.94
C ARG A 220 -14.15 -13.10 -8.27
N PRO A 221 -13.78 -12.94 -9.55
CA PRO A 221 -12.39 -12.73 -9.95
C PRO A 221 -11.85 -11.40 -9.45
N VAL A 222 -10.53 -11.36 -9.22
CA VAL A 222 -9.78 -10.16 -8.85
C VAL A 222 -8.81 -9.81 -9.97
N PHE A 223 -8.95 -8.63 -10.57
CA PHE A 223 -8.01 -8.13 -11.55
C PHE A 223 -6.79 -7.50 -10.85
N VAL A 224 -5.60 -7.76 -11.39
CA VAL A 224 -4.33 -7.25 -10.85
C VAL A 224 -3.35 -7.01 -12.00
N GLU A 225 -2.44 -6.05 -11.86
CA GLU A 225 -1.38 -5.82 -12.85
C GLU A 225 -0.30 -6.91 -12.84
N SER A 226 0.34 -7.14 -13.99
CA SER A 226 1.49 -8.04 -14.13
C SER A 226 2.75 -7.46 -13.49
N GLU A 227 2.73 -7.34 -12.16
CA GLU A 227 3.82 -6.76 -11.42
C GLU A 227 5.01 -7.71 -11.24
N SER A 228 6.19 -7.11 -11.09
CA SER A 228 7.39 -7.84 -10.69
C SER A 228 7.37 -8.16 -9.19
N ARG A 229 8.36 -8.93 -8.73
CA ARG A 229 8.54 -9.20 -7.29
C ARG A 229 8.64 -7.93 -6.44
N LYS A 230 8.98 -6.80 -7.06
CA LYS A 230 9.10 -5.50 -6.40
C LYS A 230 8.34 -4.43 -7.16
N VAL A 231 7.65 -3.58 -6.41
CA VAL A 231 7.08 -2.32 -6.88
C VAL A 231 7.93 -1.19 -6.30
N GLY A 232 8.82 -0.63 -7.10
CA GLY A 232 9.87 0.25 -6.61
C GLY A 232 10.77 -0.46 -5.60
N ASN A 233 10.83 0.04 -4.37
CA ASN A 233 11.63 -0.54 -3.27
C ASN A 233 10.86 -1.58 -2.43
N LEU A 234 9.56 -1.76 -2.68
CA LEU A 234 8.67 -2.60 -1.89
C LEU A 234 8.55 -4.00 -2.48
N SER A 235 8.57 -5.01 -1.63
CA SER A 235 8.40 -6.40 -2.04
C SER A 235 6.94 -6.81 -1.93
N VAL A 236 6.39 -7.40 -3.00
CA VAL A 236 5.06 -8.01 -3.00
C VAL A 236 5.08 -9.29 -2.15
N PRO A 237 4.08 -9.56 -1.31
CA PRO A 237 4.01 -10.80 -0.55
C PRO A 237 4.16 -12.04 -1.44
N GLU A 238 5.00 -12.99 -1.00
CA GLU A 238 5.38 -14.13 -1.84
C GLU A 238 4.19 -14.99 -2.29
N SER A 239 3.24 -15.26 -1.38
CA SER A 239 2.04 -16.02 -1.70
C SER A 239 1.17 -15.35 -2.77
N LEU A 240 1.05 -14.02 -2.72
CA LEU A 240 0.34 -13.25 -3.74
C LEU A 240 1.08 -13.30 -5.08
N MET A 241 2.40 -13.13 -5.06
CA MET A 241 3.20 -13.19 -6.26
C MET A 241 3.13 -14.55 -6.96
N LEU A 242 3.16 -15.65 -6.20
CA LEU A 242 3.00 -17.01 -6.75
C LEU A 242 1.62 -17.19 -7.37
N ALA A 243 0.55 -16.79 -6.68
CA ALA A 243 -0.81 -16.88 -7.19
C ALA A 243 -1.01 -16.08 -8.48
N MET A 244 -0.48 -14.85 -8.54
CA MET A 244 -0.53 -14.02 -9.76
C MET A 244 0.20 -14.69 -10.94
N ARG A 245 1.38 -15.27 -10.71
CA ARG A 245 2.20 -15.89 -11.77
C ARG A 245 1.56 -17.09 -12.42
N ASP A 246 0.73 -17.81 -11.68
CA ASP A 246 -0.01 -18.99 -12.17
C ASP A 246 -1.39 -18.67 -12.73
N SER A 247 -1.77 -17.38 -12.72
CA SER A 247 -3.10 -16.93 -13.13
C SER A 247 -3.18 -16.60 -14.63
N PRO A 248 -4.39 -16.72 -15.25
CA PRO A 248 -4.61 -16.30 -16.63
C PRO A 248 -4.24 -14.84 -16.88
N CYS A 249 -3.56 -14.60 -18.00
CA CYS A 249 -3.10 -13.28 -18.43
C CYS A 249 -4.02 -12.70 -19.53
N PHE A 250 -4.31 -11.40 -19.42
CA PHE A 250 -5.02 -10.60 -20.41
C PHE A 250 -4.09 -9.49 -20.87
N GLU A 251 -3.62 -9.55 -22.10
CA GLU A 251 -2.63 -8.62 -22.63
C GLU A 251 -3.28 -7.41 -23.26
N LEU A 252 -3.19 -6.27 -22.60
CA LEU A 252 -3.66 -5.00 -23.14
C LEU A 252 -2.70 -4.50 -24.23
N GLN A 253 -3.23 -4.36 -25.44
CA GLN A 253 -2.51 -3.88 -26.62
C GLN A 253 -2.99 -2.47 -26.96
N LEU A 254 -2.02 -1.58 -27.12
CA LEU A 254 -2.19 -0.20 -27.56
C LEU A 254 -1.08 0.14 -28.54
N SER A 255 -1.37 0.93 -29.60
CA SER A 255 -0.36 1.30 -30.59
C SER A 255 0.79 2.08 -29.96
N LEU A 256 1.98 2.03 -30.55
CA LEU A 256 3.16 2.72 -30.01
C LEU A 256 2.92 4.23 -29.90
N ASP A 257 2.25 4.84 -30.85
CA ASP A 257 1.95 6.29 -30.84
C ASP A 257 1.01 6.65 -29.67
N GLU A 258 -0.03 5.85 -29.44
CA GLU A 258 -0.93 6.03 -28.31
C GLU A 258 -0.23 5.79 -26.95
N ARG A 259 0.70 4.86 -26.90
CA ARG A 259 1.52 4.59 -25.70
C ARG A 259 2.45 5.76 -25.36
N VAL A 260 3.08 6.35 -26.39
CA VAL A 260 3.90 7.57 -26.22
C VAL A 260 3.03 8.71 -25.71
N ALA A 261 1.89 8.97 -26.36
CA ALA A 261 0.99 10.03 -25.97
C ALA A 261 0.45 9.83 -24.53
N LEU A 262 0.09 8.58 -24.15
CA LEU A 262 -0.33 8.25 -22.79
C LEU A 262 0.75 8.55 -21.76
N LEU A 263 2.00 8.18 -22.04
CA LEU A 263 3.12 8.46 -21.13
C LEU A 263 3.41 9.95 -21.03
N MET A 264 3.28 10.71 -22.11
CA MET A 264 3.42 12.18 -22.07
C MET A 264 2.36 12.83 -21.17
N GLU A 265 1.13 12.29 -21.15
CA GLU A 265 0.07 12.73 -20.23
C GLU A 265 0.37 12.34 -18.76
N ASP A 266 0.69 11.07 -18.53
CA ASP A 266 0.86 10.50 -17.19
C ASP A 266 2.14 10.99 -16.48
N TYR A 267 3.14 11.40 -17.24
CA TYR A 267 4.44 11.90 -16.76
C TYR A 267 4.69 13.37 -17.16
N ASN A 268 3.62 14.17 -17.26
CA ASN A 268 3.71 15.59 -17.63
C ASN A 268 4.72 16.38 -16.78
N PHE A 269 4.92 15.99 -15.52
CA PHE A 269 5.92 16.59 -14.64
C PHE A 269 7.36 16.46 -15.17
N PHE A 270 7.67 15.50 -16.05
CA PHE A 270 8.95 15.43 -16.75
C PHE A 270 9.02 16.41 -17.94
N VAL A 271 7.87 16.76 -18.52
CA VAL A 271 7.78 17.79 -19.55
C VAL A 271 8.00 19.17 -18.92
N ASP A 272 7.42 19.37 -17.73
CA ASP A 272 7.51 20.62 -16.98
C ASP A 272 8.90 20.82 -16.32
N ASP A 273 9.57 19.73 -15.88
CA ASP A 273 10.92 19.73 -15.30
C ASP A 273 11.84 18.79 -16.09
N GLN A 274 12.40 19.33 -17.19
CA GLN A 274 13.31 18.61 -18.07
C GLN A 274 14.60 18.18 -17.36
N ASP A 275 15.08 19.00 -16.40
CA ASP A 275 16.24 18.66 -15.60
C ASP A 275 15.99 17.48 -14.68
N LEU A 276 14.78 17.37 -14.11
CA LEU A 276 14.37 16.18 -13.36
C LEU A 276 14.38 14.95 -14.26
N PHE A 277 13.85 15.03 -15.47
CA PHE A 277 13.87 13.93 -16.41
C PHE A 277 15.30 13.50 -16.75
N CYS A 278 16.18 14.45 -17.10
CA CYS A 278 17.59 14.19 -17.38
C CYS A 278 18.30 13.51 -16.19
N ARG A 279 18.06 13.98 -14.95
CA ARG A 279 18.62 13.33 -13.75
C ARG A 279 18.14 11.91 -13.57
N ARG A 280 16.88 11.62 -13.88
CA ARG A 280 16.32 10.26 -13.80
C ARG A 280 16.90 9.31 -14.83
N LEU A 281 17.19 9.79 -16.04
CA LEU A 281 17.85 9.01 -17.07
C LEU A 281 19.27 8.54 -16.68
N ASP A 282 19.94 9.19 -15.73
CA ASP A 282 21.24 8.74 -15.23
C ASP A 282 21.23 7.32 -14.69
N ALA A 283 20.10 6.86 -14.15
CA ALA A 283 19.94 5.47 -13.71
C ALA A 283 20.08 4.45 -14.86
N LEU A 284 19.91 4.87 -16.10
CA LEU A 284 20.02 4.01 -17.28
C LEU A 284 21.43 3.98 -17.89
N VAL A 285 22.36 4.81 -17.43
CA VAL A 285 23.74 4.87 -17.97
C VAL A 285 24.44 3.51 -17.87
N ALA A 286 24.28 2.80 -16.76
CA ALA A 286 24.88 1.48 -16.57
C ALA A 286 24.32 0.41 -17.52
N ILE A 287 23.11 0.60 -18.04
CA ILE A 287 22.38 -0.38 -18.86
C ILE A 287 22.49 -0.04 -20.36
N ARG A 288 22.42 1.25 -20.71
CA ARG A 288 22.34 1.73 -22.10
C ARG A 288 23.62 2.40 -22.59
N GLY A 289 24.54 2.69 -21.70
CA GLY A 289 25.77 3.42 -22.00
C GLY A 289 25.59 4.94 -21.95
N LYS A 290 26.68 5.61 -21.63
CA LYS A 290 26.68 7.07 -21.44
C LYS A 290 26.30 7.84 -22.71
N ALA A 291 26.83 7.44 -23.87
CA ALA A 291 26.59 8.12 -25.14
C ALA A 291 25.10 8.17 -25.52
N VAL A 292 24.37 7.07 -25.30
CA VAL A 292 22.93 7.00 -25.58
C VAL A 292 22.16 7.94 -24.64
N VAL A 293 22.47 7.88 -23.34
CA VAL A 293 21.79 8.71 -22.34
C VAL A 293 22.08 10.20 -22.56
N ASP A 294 23.31 10.57 -22.92
CA ASP A 294 23.68 11.95 -23.24
C ASP A 294 22.91 12.45 -24.49
N ALA A 295 22.76 11.62 -25.52
CA ALA A 295 21.97 11.97 -26.70
C ALA A 295 20.46 12.15 -26.37
N TRP A 296 19.89 11.34 -25.48
CA TRP A 296 18.52 11.53 -25.00
C TRP A 296 18.37 12.85 -24.23
N LYS A 297 19.35 13.21 -23.38
CA LYS A 297 19.32 14.50 -22.64
C LYS A 297 19.38 15.69 -23.58
N GLU A 298 20.19 15.61 -24.65
CA GLU A 298 20.25 16.66 -25.68
C GLU A 298 18.89 16.78 -26.40
N GLN A 299 18.25 15.68 -26.76
CA GLN A 299 16.90 15.71 -27.35
C GLN A 299 15.86 16.32 -26.42
N ILE A 300 15.91 16.04 -25.12
CA ILE A 300 15.01 16.66 -24.12
C ILE A 300 15.19 18.19 -24.12
N HIS A 301 16.43 18.67 -24.02
CA HIS A 301 16.73 20.12 -23.99
C HIS A 301 16.40 20.85 -25.31
N THR A 302 16.34 20.11 -26.42
CA THR A 302 15.94 20.65 -27.73
C THR A 302 14.43 20.47 -28.01
N GLY A 303 13.65 20.03 -27.02
CA GLY A 303 12.18 19.93 -27.12
C GLY A 303 11.66 18.65 -27.78
N HIS A 304 12.52 17.65 -28.05
CA HIS A 304 12.13 16.39 -28.69
C HIS A 304 11.85 15.28 -27.68
N ILE A 305 11.10 15.57 -26.62
CA ILE A 305 10.82 14.65 -25.50
C ILE A 305 10.11 13.39 -25.99
N GLU A 306 9.15 13.52 -26.91
CA GLU A 306 8.39 12.38 -27.45
C GLU A 306 9.28 11.34 -28.12
N ASN A 307 10.34 11.78 -28.81
CA ASN A 307 11.32 10.87 -29.43
C ASN A 307 12.07 10.07 -28.36
N VAL A 308 12.47 10.73 -27.27
CA VAL A 308 13.13 10.06 -26.13
C VAL A 308 12.19 9.05 -25.47
N VAL A 309 10.93 9.39 -25.28
CA VAL A 309 9.91 8.46 -24.72
C VAL A 309 9.75 7.26 -25.65
N ARG A 310 9.68 7.46 -26.97
CA ARG A 310 9.59 6.40 -27.97
C ARG A 310 10.81 5.49 -27.94
N ASP A 311 12.01 6.06 -27.90
CA ASP A 311 13.26 5.30 -27.80
C ASP A 311 13.32 4.49 -26.51
N LEU A 312 12.92 5.08 -25.37
CA LEU A 312 12.85 4.38 -24.10
C LEU A 312 11.90 3.17 -24.17
N LEU A 313 10.75 3.32 -24.81
CA LEU A 313 9.81 2.20 -25.00
C LEU A 313 10.45 1.09 -25.83
N VAL A 314 10.90 1.41 -27.02
CA VAL A 314 11.38 0.41 -28.00
C VAL A 314 12.71 -0.21 -27.58
N LEU A 315 13.64 0.60 -27.10
CA LEU A 315 15.00 0.14 -26.82
C LEU A 315 15.17 -0.42 -25.41
N HIS A 316 14.40 0.06 -24.42
CA HIS A 316 14.60 -0.32 -23.03
C HIS A 316 13.45 -1.12 -22.46
N TYR A 317 12.23 -0.54 -22.44
CA TYR A 317 11.12 -1.13 -21.71
C TYR A 317 10.56 -2.39 -22.38
N ASP A 318 10.27 -2.37 -23.67
CA ASP A 318 9.61 -3.50 -24.35
C ASP A 318 10.46 -4.79 -24.34
N PRO A 319 11.77 -4.77 -24.62
CA PRO A 319 12.59 -5.98 -24.52
C PRO A 319 12.70 -6.50 -23.07
N THR A 320 12.79 -5.58 -22.11
CA THR A 320 12.89 -5.94 -20.69
C THR A 320 11.57 -6.55 -20.21
N TYR A 321 10.44 -5.95 -20.57
CA TYR A 321 9.10 -6.43 -20.21
C TYR A 321 8.85 -7.82 -20.82
N ALA A 322 9.04 -8.00 -22.12
CA ALA A 322 8.83 -9.29 -22.78
C ALA A 322 9.64 -10.41 -22.12
N SER A 323 10.93 -10.15 -21.86
CA SER A 323 11.81 -11.10 -21.17
C SER A 323 11.35 -11.41 -19.72
N SER A 324 10.81 -10.41 -19.03
CA SER A 324 10.28 -10.57 -17.65
C SER A 324 9.01 -11.41 -17.65
N MET A 325 8.08 -11.15 -18.58
CA MET A 325 6.81 -11.89 -18.68
C MET A 325 7.05 -13.38 -18.91
N VAL A 326 7.87 -13.73 -19.89
CA VAL A 326 8.19 -15.13 -20.21
C VAL A 326 8.82 -15.86 -19.01
N ARG A 327 9.67 -15.18 -18.23
CA ARG A 327 10.33 -15.80 -17.06
C ARG A 327 9.43 -15.95 -15.86
N ASN A 328 8.47 -15.06 -15.67
CA ASN A 328 7.76 -14.92 -14.40
C ASN A 328 6.30 -15.39 -14.44
N PHE A 329 5.65 -15.39 -15.60
CA PHE A 329 4.22 -15.72 -15.70
C PHE A 329 4.04 -16.98 -16.56
N THR A 330 3.54 -18.04 -15.95
CA THR A 330 3.42 -19.36 -16.60
C THR A 330 2.43 -19.38 -17.75
N GLN A 331 1.44 -18.50 -17.73
CA GLN A 331 0.33 -18.43 -18.69
C GLN A 331 0.52 -17.37 -19.79
N THR A 332 1.70 -16.75 -19.90
CA THR A 332 1.96 -15.69 -20.89
C THR A 332 1.76 -16.16 -22.32
N GLY A 333 2.16 -17.41 -22.64
CA GLY A 333 1.99 -17.97 -23.99
C GLY A 333 0.54 -18.22 -24.39
N GLN A 334 -0.40 -18.14 -23.47
CA GLN A 334 -1.85 -18.30 -23.66
C GLN A 334 -2.61 -17.02 -23.33
N ALA A 335 -1.92 -15.88 -23.23
CA ALA A 335 -2.55 -14.62 -22.86
C ALA A 335 -3.63 -14.23 -23.89
N THR A 336 -4.79 -13.83 -23.37
CA THR A 336 -5.88 -13.30 -24.20
C THR A 336 -5.56 -11.86 -24.57
N ALA A 337 -5.49 -11.55 -25.87
CA ALA A 337 -5.28 -10.18 -26.33
C ALA A 337 -6.52 -9.32 -26.12
N CYS A 338 -6.33 -8.15 -25.53
CA CYS A 338 -7.33 -7.11 -25.31
C CYS A 338 -6.85 -5.86 -26.05
N VAL A 339 -7.49 -5.52 -27.16
CA VAL A 339 -7.07 -4.41 -28.00
C VAL A 339 -7.88 -3.17 -27.62
N ALA A 340 -7.20 -2.07 -27.26
CA ALA A 340 -7.78 -0.77 -27.14
C ALA A 340 -7.50 0.05 -28.40
N ASP A 341 -8.51 0.68 -28.98
CA ASP A 341 -8.37 1.51 -30.18
C ASP A 341 -7.49 2.73 -29.93
N ASN A 342 -7.61 3.29 -28.74
CA ASN A 342 -6.85 4.47 -28.30
C ASN A 342 -6.79 4.54 -26.76
N ARG A 343 -6.03 5.52 -26.22
CA ARG A 343 -5.83 5.74 -24.79
C ARG A 343 -6.98 6.41 -24.03
N HIS A 344 -8.05 6.83 -24.75
CA HIS A 344 -9.16 7.56 -24.14
C HIS A 344 -10.00 6.67 -23.22
N PRO A 345 -10.63 7.24 -22.17
CA PRO A 345 -11.39 6.50 -21.18
C PRO A 345 -12.49 5.61 -21.80
N ASP A 346 -13.17 6.06 -22.85
CA ASP A 346 -14.27 5.30 -23.49
C ASP A 346 -13.76 4.01 -24.16
N SER A 347 -12.59 4.05 -24.81
CA SER A 347 -11.98 2.86 -25.42
C SER A 347 -11.59 1.83 -24.36
N LEU A 348 -10.95 2.29 -23.28
CA LEU A 348 -10.56 1.41 -22.16
C LEU A 348 -11.79 0.87 -21.40
N ARG A 349 -12.86 1.66 -21.31
CA ARG A 349 -14.13 1.22 -20.72
C ARG A 349 -14.77 0.09 -21.54
N GLN A 350 -14.75 0.17 -22.87
CA GLN A 350 -15.23 -0.92 -23.74
C GLN A 350 -14.43 -2.21 -23.50
N VAL A 351 -13.10 -2.12 -23.39
CA VAL A 351 -12.25 -3.26 -23.05
C VAL A 351 -12.62 -3.81 -21.67
N ALA A 352 -12.83 -2.95 -20.67
CA ALA A 352 -13.22 -3.37 -19.33
C ALA A 352 -14.56 -4.12 -19.31
N GLN A 353 -15.57 -3.59 -20.02
CA GLN A 353 -16.88 -4.23 -20.14
C GLN A 353 -16.78 -5.61 -20.81
N ALA A 354 -16.03 -5.71 -21.90
CA ALA A 354 -15.80 -7.00 -22.57
C ALA A 354 -15.10 -8.01 -21.64
N LEU A 355 -14.10 -7.58 -20.90
CA LEU A 355 -13.41 -8.44 -19.92
C LEU A 355 -14.33 -8.88 -18.79
N CYS A 356 -15.13 -7.98 -18.20
CA CYS A 356 -16.08 -8.32 -17.16
C CYS A 356 -17.10 -9.38 -17.63
N GLN A 357 -17.62 -9.23 -18.85
CA GLN A 357 -18.55 -10.20 -19.45
C GLN A 357 -17.86 -11.58 -19.68
N GLN A 358 -16.62 -11.56 -20.18
CA GLN A 358 -15.86 -12.78 -20.49
C GLN A 358 -15.53 -13.63 -19.25
N VAL A 359 -15.23 -12.97 -18.12
CA VAL A 359 -14.80 -13.68 -16.89
C VAL A 359 -15.90 -13.80 -15.83
N GLY A 360 -17.09 -13.22 -16.07
CA GLY A 360 -18.20 -13.24 -15.12
C GLY A 360 -17.92 -12.41 -13.86
N ALA A 361 -17.33 -11.25 -14.03
CA ALA A 361 -16.90 -10.37 -12.94
C ALA A 361 -17.98 -9.35 -12.52
#